data_3f299acb8a7a41e50dccd4cb11c278e4
#
_entry.id   3f299acb8a7a41e50dccd4cb11c278e4
#
_cell.length_a   1.000
_cell.length_b   1.000
_cell.length_c   1.000
_cell.angle_alpha   90.00
_cell.angle_beta   90.00
_cell.angle_gamma   90.00
#
_symmetry.space_group_name_H-M   'P 1'
#
loop_
_entity.id
_entity.type
_entity.pdbx_description
1 polymer ?
#
loop_
_entity_poly.entity_id
_entity_poly.type
_entity_poly.pdbx_seq_one_letter_code
_entity_poly.pdbx_strand_id
1 'polypeptide(L)'
;NYYEIGQELIASNFDYFAGGGLKKTTGSEGDQTDLYELAQEAGYKVIKTKAEAENLTAEDGKAIVIDETLADDDAMSYDMDLEDGEWGLSDYVKKGIEVLDNDTGFFMMVEGGKIDWACHANDAAATITDTVAMDEAVGKAVDFYNEHPDETLILVTGDHETGGLTIGFAGTDYDTFLANISNQKISYAKFDSDYVAAYKENKTDFDTVMADITKLF
;
A
#
# COMPACT_ATOMS: atom_id res chain seq x y z
N ASN A 1 19.02 -2.42 10.08
CA ASN A 1 18.21 -3.59 9.73
C ASN A 1 16.72 -3.30 10.01
N TYR A 2 15.77 -4.13 9.54
CA TYR A 2 14.32 -3.88 9.69
C TYR A 2 13.86 -3.83 11.15
N TYR A 3 14.44 -4.66 12.01
CA TYR A 3 14.10 -4.66 13.42
C TYR A 3 14.49 -3.35 14.11
N GLU A 4 15.68 -2.83 13.84
CA GLU A 4 16.13 -1.54 14.40
C GLU A 4 15.26 -0.38 13.89
N ILE A 5 14.90 -0.39 12.58
CA ILE A 5 13.95 0.60 12.03
C ILE A 5 12.60 0.53 12.76
N GLY A 6 12.09 -0.68 13.03
CA GLY A 6 10.87 -0.87 13.82
C GLY A 6 10.97 -0.31 15.25
N GLN A 7 12.13 -0.48 15.91
CA GLN A 7 12.38 0.12 17.21
C GLN A 7 12.42 1.66 17.14
N GLU A 8 13.04 2.23 16.08
CA GLU A 8 13.06 3.68 15.87
C GLU A 8 11.68 4.22 15.54
N LEU A 9 10.84 3.47 14.80
CA LEU A 9 9.45 3.81 14.56
C LEU A 9 8.69 3.97 15.89
N ILE A 10 8.82 3.01 16.79
CA ILE A 10 8.19 3.07 18.12
C ILE A 10 8.74 4.25 18.93
N ALA A 11 10.06 4.46 18.90
CA ALA A 11 10.73 5.54 19.62
C ALA A 11 10.45 6.94 19.07
N SER A 12 10.04 7.05 17.79
CA SER A 12 9.68 8.33 17.17
C SER A 12 8.48 9.00 17.82
N ASN A 13 7.65 8.21 18.47
CA ASN A 13 6.45 8.66 19.17
C ASN A 13 5.43 9.39 18.29
N PHE A 14 5.41 9.12 16.98
CA PHE A 14 4.35 9.60 16.11
C PHE A 14 3.01 8.97 16.48
N ASP A 15 1.93 9.68 16.23
CA ASP A 15 0.61 9.31 16.72
C ASP A 15 -0.09 8.26 15.87
N TYR A 16 0.23 8.18 14.56
CA TYR A 16 -0.44 7.29 13.63
C TYR A 16 0.53 6.69 12.61
N PHE A 17 0.54 5.36 12.51
CA PHE A 17 1.15 4.61 11.43
C PHE A 17 0.09 3.68 10.83
N ALA A 18 0.03 3.58 9.51
CA ALA A 18 -0.94 2.71 8.86
C ALA A 18 -0.43 2.17 7.52
N GLY A 19 -0.87 0.98 7.17
CA GLY A 19 -0.57 0.31 5.92
C GLY A 19 -0.12 -1.13 6.11
N GLY A 20 0.97 -1.52 5.46
CA GLY A 20 1.53 -2.87 5.58
C GLY A 20 2.09 -3.20 6.96
N GLY A 21 2.51 -4.45 7.13
CA GLY A 21 3.10 -4.95 8.36
C GLY A 21 4.57 -4.56 8.55
N LEU A 22 5.06 -4.73 9.77
CA LEU A 22 6.48 -4.57 10.08
C LEU A 22 7.25 -5.86 9.72
N LYS A 23 8.35 -5.71 8.96
CA LYS A 23 9.20 -6.85 8.60
C LYS A 23 10.12 -7.24 9.75
N LYS A 24 10.36 -8.56 9.90
CA LYS A 24 11.30 -9.09 10.91
C LYS A 24 10.97 -8.63 12.32
N THR A 25 9.73 -8.72 12.72
CA THR A 25 9.24 -8.25 14.03
C THR A 25 9.97 -8.83 15.22
N THR A 26 10.55 -10.02 15.08
CA THR A 26 11.36 -10.69 16.12
C THR A 26 12.87 -10.72 15.80
N GLY A 27 13.33 -9.83 14.91
CA GLY A 27 14.71 -9.81 14.43
C GLY A 27 15.00 -10.82 13.32
N SER A 28 16.19 -10.76 12.74
CA SER A 28 16.58 -11.64 11.64
C SER A 28 16.68 -13.11 12.05
N GLU A 29 17.07 -13.38 13.28
CA GLU A 29 17.21 -14.72 13.86
C GLU A 29 15.94 -15.18 14.62
N GLY A 30 14.95 -14.32 14.75
CA GLY A 30 13.71 -14.62 15.48
C GLY A 30 13.87 -14.71 17.00
N ASP A 31 14.89 -14.07 17.55
CA ASP A 31 15.28 -14.15 18.97
C ASP A 31 15.07 -12.86 19.75
N GLN A 32 14.53 -11.83 19.11
CA GLN A 32 14.22 -10.55 19.74
C GLN A 32 12.75 -10.50 20.20
N THR A 33 12.45 -9.59 21.13
CA THR A 33 11.07 -9.30 21.51
C THR A 33 10.29 -8.79 20.31
N ASP A 34 9.05 -9.23 20.13
CA ASP A 34 8.22 -8.81 19.00
C ASP A 34 7.98 -7.30 19.00
N LEU A 35 8.16 -6.66 17.84
CA LEU A 35 8.00 -5.20 17.70
C LEU A 35 6.58 -4.73 18.05
N TYR A 36 5.56 -5.54 17.79
CA TYR A 36 4.19 -5.17 18.16
C TYR A 36 3.97 -5.23 19.67
N GLU A 37 4.63 -6.16 20.38
CA GLU A 37 4.64 -6.17 21.84
C GLU A 37 5.32 -4.90 22.39
N LEU A 38 6.51 -4.57 21.86
CA LEU A 38 7.21 -3.33 22.23
C LEU A 38 6.39 -2.07 21.94
N ALA A 39 5.66 -2.03 20.82
CA ALA A 39 4.77 -0.93 20.49
C ALA A 39 3.63 -0.79 21.52
N GLN A 40 3.01 -1.91 21.91
CA GLN A 40 1.96 -1.92 22.94
C GLN A 40 2.49 -1.46 24.29
N GLU A 41 3.69 -1.90 24.72
CA GLU A 41 4.36 -1.43 25.92
C GLU A 41 4.66 0.09 25.87
N ALA A 42 4.94 0.63 24.68
CA ALA A 42 5.14 2.06 24.44
C ALA A 42 3.82 2.86 24.32
N GLY A 43 2.66 2.21 24.49
CA GLY A 43 1.34 2.82 24.51
C GLY A 43 0.66 2.95 23.16
N TYR A 44 1.13 2.22 22.13
CA TYR A 44 0.40 2.14 20.87
C TYR A 44 -0.74 1.11 20.93
N LYS A 45 -1.87 1.43 20.33
CA LYS A 45 -2.84 0.42 19.90
C LYS A 45 -2.34 -0.23 18.62
N VAL A 46 -2.12 -1.54 18.63
CA VAL A 46 -1.81 -2.31 17.44
C VAL A 46 -3.10 -2.93 16.92
N ILE A 47 -3.54 -2.49 15.77
CA ILE A 47 -4.81 -2.83 15.12
C ILE A 47 -4.48 -3.64 13.87
N LYS A 48 -5.13 -4.80 13.71
CA LYS A 48 -4.89 -5.74 12.61
C LYS A 48 -6.17 -6.18 11.90
N THR A 49 -7.28 -5.53 12.20
CA THR A 49 -8.55 -5.80 11.54
C THR A 49 -9.21 -4.51 11.08
N LYS A 50 -9.88 -4.56 9.94
CA LYS A 50 -10.65 -3.44 9.42
C LYS A 50 -11.70 -2.97 10.44
N ALA A 51 -12.42 -3.90 11.07
CA ALA A 51 -13.47 -3.57 12.03
C ALA A 51 -12.95 -2.78 13.25
N GLU A 52 -11.73 -3.06 13.72
CA GLU A 52 -11.10 -2.27 14.78
C GLU A 52 -10.63 -0.91 14.26
N ALA A 53 -10.07 -0.87 13.04
CA ALA A 53 -9.62 0.38 12.42
C ALA A 53 -10.78 1.35 12.14
N GLU A 54 -11.95 0.85 11.72
CA GLU A 54 -13.16 1.66 11.53
C GLU A 54 -13.59 2.38 12.82
N ASN A 55 -13.40 1.74 13.98
CA ASN A 55 -13.77 2.28 15.28
C ASN A 55 -12.67 3.14 15.93
N LEU A 56 -11.50 3.28 15.33
CA LEU A 56 -10.42 4.10 15.85
C LEU A 56 -10.80 5.58 15.81
N THR A 57 -10.52 6.28 16.92
CA THR A 57 -10.79 7.70 17.10
C THR A 57 -9.58 8.43 17.69
N ALA A 58 -9.57 9.76 17.67
CA ALA A 58 -8.52 10.57 18.28
C ALA A 58 -8.36 10.34 19.80
N GLU A 59 -9.42 9.88 20.49
CA GLU A 59 -9.39 9.59 21.93
C GLU A 59 -8.58 8.32 22.26
N ASP A 60 -8.34 7.48 21.26
CA ASP A 60 -7.62 6.22 21.44
C ASP A 60 -6.10 6.39 21.59
N GLY A 61 -5.59 7.57 21.30
CA GLY A 61 -4.16 7.87 21.38
C GLY A 61 -3.39 7.29 20.17
N LYS A 62 -2.14 6.88 20.44
CA LYS A 62 -1.25 6.40 19.37
C LYS A 62 -1.69 5.04 18.82
N ALA A 63 -1.64 4.89 17.50
CA ALA A 63 -2.04 3.67 16.81
C ALA A 63 -1.05 3.23 15.72
N ILE A 64 -0.90 1.92 15.59
CA ILE A 64 -0.29 1.24 14.43
C ILE A 64 -1.39 0.38 13.81
N VAL A 65 -1.84 0.75 12.62
CA VAL A 65 -2.92 0.07 11.91
C VAL A 65 -2.31 -0.74 10.77
N ILE A 66 -2.38 -2.05 10.89
CA ILE A 66 -1.85 -2.99 9.89
C ILE A 66 -3.02 -3.48 9.05
N ASP A 67 -2.83 -3.51 7.73
CA ASP A 67 -3.82 -4.07 6.82
C ASP A 67 -4.18 -5.51 7.18
N GLU A 68 -5.47 -5.84 7.11
CA GLU A 68 -5.96 -7.19 7.45
C GLU A 68 -5.49 -8.23 6.43
N THR A 69 -5.34 -7.82 5.16
CA THR A 69 -4.89 -8.65 4.05
C THR A 69 -3.51 -8.19 3.57
N LEU A 70 -2.46 -8.86 3.99
CA LEU A 70 -1.10 -8.55 3.55
C LEU A 70 -0.73 -9.36 2.31
N ALA A 71 -0.08 -8.69 1.35
CA ALA A 71 0.47 -9.27 0.15
C ALA A 71 1.97 -9.62 0.33
N ASP A 72 2.71 -9.60 -0.78
CA ASP A 72 4.14 -9.86 -0.81
C ASP A 72 4.92 -8.94 0.14
N ASP A 73 5.89 -9.52 0.82
CA ASP A 73 6.79 -8.80 1.75
C ASP A 73 6.09 -8.06 2.91
N ASP A 74 4.94 -8.54 3.36
CA ASP A 74 4.10 -7.94 4.39
C ASP A 74 3.55 -6.55 3.99
N ALA A 75 3.53 -6.22 2.71
CA ALA A 75 2.97 -4.97 2.20
C ALA A 75 1.45 -5.05 2.02
N MET A 76 0.80 -3.91 1.83
CA MET A 76 -0.58 -3.85 1.34
C MET A 76 -0.69 -4.47 -0.05
N SER A 77 -1.86 -4.97 -0.39
CA SER A 77 -2.17 -5.44 -1.75
C SER A 77 -2.05 -4.29 -2.77
N TYR A 78 -1.81 -4.63 -4.03
CA TYR A 78 -2.01 -3.66 -5.12
C TYR A 78 -3.49 -3.29 -5.22
N ASP A 79 -3.79 -2.05 -5.57
CA ASP A 79 -5.16 -1.57 -5.66
C ASP A 79 -6.04 -2.45 -6.57
N MET A 80 -5.51 -2.89 -7.71
CA MET A 80 -6.21 -3.79 -8.62
C MET A 80 -6.50 -5.20 -8.07
N ASP A 81 -5.85 -5.60 -6.99
CA ASP A 81 -6.00 -6.90 -6.34
C ASP A 81 -6.94 -6.87 -5.12
N LEU A 82 -7.37 -5.68 -4.70
CA LEU A 82 -8.29 -5.53 -3.58
C LEU A 82 -9.63 -6.21 -3.87
N GLU A 83 -10.14 -6.89 -2.87
CA GLU A 83 -11.49 -7.47 -2.92
C GLU A 83 -12.53 -6.48 -2.40
N ASP A 84 -13.80 -6.74 -2.72
CA ASP A 84 -14.91 -5.88 -2.30
C ASP A 84 -14.92 -5.70 -0.77
N GLY A 85 -14.73 -4.46 -0.34
CA GLY A 85 -14.77 -4.07 1.06
C GLY A 85 -13.42 -4.09 1.77
N GLU A 86 -12.32 -4.43 1.15
CA GLU A 86 -10.98 -4.19 1.68
C GLU A 86 -10.65 -2.70 1.67
N TRP A 87 -9.76 -2.28 2.55
CA TRP A 87 -9.27 -0.92 2.61
C TRP A 87 -8.12 -0.71 1.63
N GLY A 88 -8.19 0.38 0.86
CA GLY A 88 -7.09 0.90 0.07
C GLY A 88 -6.38 2.08 0.74
N LEU A 89 -5.39 2.65 0.07
CA LEU A 89 -4.60 3.77 0.58
C LEU A 89 -5.46 4.95 1.02
N SER A 90 -6.51 5.27 0.25
CA SER A 90 -7.41 6.39 0.55
C SER A 90 -8.18 6.23 1.86
N ASP A 91 -8.50 5.00 2.28
CA ASP A 91 -9.19 4.72 3.55
C ASP A 91 -8.25 4.95 4.74
N TYR A 92 -6.99 4.50 4.63
CA TYR A 92 -5.97 4.75 5.66
C TYR A 92 -5.65 6.23 5.80
N VAL A 93 -5.59 6.98 4.69
CA VAL A 93 -5.40 8.44 4.72
C VAL A 93 -6.58 9.14 5.36
N LYS A 94 -7.81 8.78 4.97
CA LYS A 94 -9.03 9.32 5.58
C LYS A 94 -9.04 9.07 7.09
N LYS A 95 -8.79 7.83 7.51
CA LYS A 95 -8.75 7.46 8.93
C LYS A 95 -7.64 8.21 9.68
N GLY A 96 -6.46 8.36 9.07
CA GLY A 96 -5.37 9.12 9.65
C GLY A 96 -5.73 10.60 9.88
N ILE A 97 -6.40 11.25 8.94
CA ILE A 97 -6.91 12.61 9.11
C ILE A 97 -7.90 12.67 10.28
N GLU A 98 -8.87 11.75 10.35
CA GLU A 98 -9.87 11.69 11.43
C GLU A 98 -9.22 11.54 12.83
N VAL A 99 -8.14 10.79 12.93
CA VAL A 99 -7.44 10.51 14.19
C VAL A 99 -6.50 11.64 14.59
N LEU A 100 -5.87 12.30 13.60
CA LEU A 100 -4.83 13.31 13.83
C LEU A 100 -5.39 14.72 13.94
N ASP A 101 -6.61 14.97 13.46
CA ASP A 101 -7.22 16.31 13.49
C ASP A 101 -7.39 16.83 14.91
N ASN A 102 -6.88 18.03 15.16
CA ASN A 102 -6.89 18.69 16.47
C ASN A 102 -6.64 20.19 16.36
N ASP A 103 -6.93 20.92 17.44
CA ASP A 103 -6.81 22.38 17.52
C ASP A 103 -5.39 22.94 17.31
N THR A 104 -4.34 22.11 17.37
CA THR A 104 -2.93 22.53 17.21
C THR A 104 -2.35 22.19 15.86
N GLY A 105 -3.09 21.42 15.05
CA GLY A 105 -2.68 20.93 13.75
C GLY A 105 -1.84 19.66 13.79
N PHE A 106 -1.59 19.07 12.64
CA PHE A 106 -0.82 17.85 12.47
C PHE A 106 0.02 17.88 11.19
N PHE A 107 0.97 16.98 11.11
CA PHE A 107 1.73 16.65 9.90
C PHE A 107 1.48 15.19 9.55
N MET A 108 1.15 14.91 8.30
CA MET A 108 1.00 13.55 7.78
C MET A 108 1.86 13.38 6.54
N MET A 109 2.62 12.29 6.47
CA MET A 109 3.30 11.83 5.27
C MET A 109 2.61 10.58 4.76
N VAL A 110 2.31 10.55 3.47
CA VAL A 110 1.66 9.43 2.77
C VAL A 110 2.53 9.00 1.61
N GLU A 111 2.68 7.70 1.44
CA GLU A 111 3.44 7.12 0.35
C GLU A 111 2.56 6.20 -0.50
N GLY A 112 2.57 6.39 -1.81
CA GLY A 112 2.04 5.45 -2.79
C GLY A 112 3.09 4.39 -3.15
N GLY A 113 3.61 3.67 -2.16
CA GLY A 113 4.79 2.81 -2.30
C GLY A 113 4.65 1.67 -3.30
N LYS A 114 3.44 1.20 -3.57
CA LYS A 114 3.19 0.13 -4.55
C LYS A 114 3.35 0.62 -6.00
N ILE A 115 3.31 1.91 -6.27
CA ILE A 115 3.61 2.48 -7.60
C ILE A 115 5.04 2.13 -8.00
N ASP A 116 6.00 2.35 -7.12
CA ASP A 116 7.41 2.02 -7.34
C ASP A 116 7.61 0.52 -7.58
N TRP A 117 7.01 -0.33 -6.76
CA TRP A 117 7.13 -1.79 -6.89
C TRP A 117 6.55 -2.30 -8.22
N ALA A 118 5.39 -1.79 -8.65
CA ALA A 118 4.81 -2.13 -9.95
C ALA A 118 5.72 -1.67 -11.10
N CYS A 119 6.33 -0.49 -10.98
CA CYS A 119 7.28 0.03 -11.95
C CYS A 119 8.55 -0.83 -12.04
N HIS A 120 9.08 -1.31 -10.93
CA HIS A 120 10.20 -2.26 -10.91
C HIS A 120 9.88 -3.56 -11.64
N ALA A 121 8.66 -4.04 -11.51
CA ALA A 121 8.18 -5.24 -12.19
C ALA A 121 7.81 -5.02 -13.67
N ASN A 122 7.78 -3.77 -14.15
CA ASN A 122 7.22 -3.37 -15.44
C ASN A 122 5.74 -3.78 -15.59
N ASP A 123 5.00 -3.80 -14.50
CA ASP A 123 3.55 -4.05 -14.48
C ASP A 123 2.80 -2.74 -14.69
N ALA A 124 2.51 -2.43 -15.94
CA ALA A 124 1.90 -1.15 -16.31
C ALA A 124 0.46 -1.01 -15.76
N ALA A 125 -0.31 -2.09 -15.68
CA ALA A 125 -1.67 -2.02 -15.14
C ALA A 125 -1.65 -1.71 -13.65
N ALA A 126 -0.87 -2.45 -12.85
CA ALA A 126 -0.71 -2.18 -11.43
C ALA A 126 -0.12 -0.77 -11.17
N THR A 127 0.86 -0.32 -11.96
CA THR A 127 1.38 1.05 -11.86
C THR A 127 0.29 2.11 -12.03
N ILE A 128 -0.62 1.93 -13.00
CA ILE A 128 -1.70 2.87 -13.27
C ILE A 128 -2.74 2.84 -12.17
N THR A 129 -3.18 1.66 -11.72
CA THR A 129 -4.20 1.55 -10.66
C THR A 129 -3.71 2.10 -9.34
N ASP A 130 -2.48 1.79 -8.94
CA ASP A 130 -1.90 2.34 -7.70
C ASP A 130 -1.62 3.86 -7.78
N THR A 131 -1.34 4.38 -8.98
CA THR A 131 -1.27 5.84 -9.19
C THR A 131 -2.64 6.50 -9.03
N VAL A 132 -3.71 5.87 -9.51
CA VAL A 132 -5.10 6.33 -9.30
C VAL A 132 -5.49 6.22 -7.83
N ALA A 133 -5.11 5.14 -7.14
CA ALA A 133 -5.32 5.00 -5.69
C ALA A 133 -4.62 6.10 -4.88
N MET A 134 -3.42 6.53 -5.30
CA MET A 134 -2.75 7.70 -4.70
C MET A 134 -3.51 8.99 -4.99
N ASP A 135 -4.05 9.19 -6.19
CA ASP A 135 -4.90 10.35 -6.52
C ASP A 135 -6.16 10.39 -5.64
N GLU A 136 -6.79 9.25 -5.41
CA GLU A 136 -7.93 9.14 -4.48
C GLU A 136 -7.55 9.48 -3.03
N ALA A 137 -6.36 9.07 -2.59
CA ALA A 137 -5.84 9.42 -1.27
C ALA A 137 -5.56 10.93 -1.15
N VAL A 138 -5.00 11.56 -2.20
CA VAL A 138 -4.87 13.02 -2.30
C VAL A 138 -6.25 13.69 -2.25
N GLY A 139 -7.27 13.08 -2.87
CA GLY A 139 -8.66 13.53 -2.78
C GLY A 139 -9.16 13.69 -1.34
N LYS A 140 -8.81 12.76 -0.41
CA LYS A 140 -9.16 12.88 1.02
C LYS A 140 -8.49 14.07 1.69
N ALA A 141 -7.24 14.35 1.33
CA ALA A 141 -6.55 15.54 1.82
C ALA A 141 -7.18 16.84 1.26
N VAL A 142 -7.63 16.81 0.01
CA VAL A 142 -8.34 17.94 -0.61
C VAL A 142 -9.72 18.17 0.04
N ASP A 143 -10.42 17.11 0.43
CA ASP A 143 -11.67 17.23 1.19
C ASP A 143 -11.42 17.98 2.51
N PHE A 144 -10.37 17.61 3.26
CA PHE A 144 -9.96 18.32 4.47
C PHE A 144 -9.54 19.76 4.19
N TYR A 145 -8.78 20.01 3.12
CA TYR A 145 -8.42 21.36 2.69
C TYR A 145 -9.66 22.23 2.43
N ASN A 146 -10.71 21.70 1.82
CA ASN A 146 -11.92 22.46 1.53
C ASN A 146 -12.65 22.91 2.80
N GLU A 147 -12.49 22.19 3.91
CA GLU A 147 -13.02 22.58 5.22
C GLU A 147 -12.09 23.56 5.96
N HIS A 148 -10.75 23.51 5.68
CA HIS A 148 -9.70 24.28 6.36
C HIS A 148 -8.76 24.99 5.36
N PRO A 149 -9.26 25.81 4.41
CA PRO A 149 -8.47 26.28 3.26
C PRO A 149 -7.33 27.23 3.62
N ASP A 150 -7.44 27.97 4.72
CA ASP A 150 -6.44 28.94 5.15
C ASP A 150 -5.36 28.32 6.07
N GLU A 151 -5.51 27.06 6.47
CA GLU A 151 -4.69 26.39 7.48
C GLU A 151 -4.05 25.09 6.97
N THR A 152 -4.36 24.67 5.73
CA THR A 152 -3.89 23.39 5.15
C THR A 152 -2.94 23.62 4.00
N LEU A 153 -1.82 22.90 3.99
CA LEU A 153 -0.89 22.81 2.88
C LEU A 153 -0.76 21.35 2.43
N ILE A 154 -1.05 21.09 1.17
CA ILE A 154 -0.87 19.77 0.54
C ILE A 154 0.29 19.86 -0.43
N LEU A 155 1.27 18.94 -0.30
CA LEU A 155 2.39 18.78 -1.22
C LEU A 155 2.31 17.40 -1.84
N VAL A 156 2.30 17.31 -3.18
CA VAL A 156 2.36 16.06 -3.93
C VAL A 156 3.63 16.09 -4.77
N THR A 157 4.47 15.06 -4.62
CA THR A 157 5.74 14.97 -5.34
C THR A 157 6.10 13.50 -5.59
N GLY A 158 6.96 13.24 -6.57
CA GLY A 158 7.70 11.99 -6.67
C GLY A 158 9.08 12.15 -6.04
N ASP A 159 9.62 11.08 -5.48
CA ASP A 159 10.98 10.99 -4.97
C ASP A 159 11.98 10.69 -6.11
N HIS A 160 11.62 9.77 -7.04
CA HIS A 160 12.37 9.40 -8.24
C HIS A 160 11.43 8.78 -9.29
N GLU A 161 11.93 8.52 -10.47
CA GLU A 161 11.30 7.67 -11.46
C GLU A 161 11.71 6.22 -11.25
N THR A 162 10.91 5.27 -11.71
CA THR A 162 11.22 3.84 -11.67
C THR A 162 10.66 3.14 -12.89
N GLY A 163 11.47 2.27 -13.51
CA GLY A 163 11.08 1.45 -14.64
C GLY A 163 10.94 2.17 -15.99
N GLY A 164 11.01 3.50 -16.03
CA GLY A 164 10.98 4.27 -17.27
C GLY A 164 9.63 4.25 -18.00
N LEU A 165 8.51 4.10 -17.30
CA LEU A 165 7.18 4.12 -17.91
C LEU A 165 6.92 5.48 -18.56
N THR A 166 6.69 5.50 -19.88
CA THR A 166 6.40 6.71 -20.66
C THR A 166 5.22 6.49 -21.58
N ILE A 167 4.50 7.57 -21.89
CA ILE A 167 3.44 7.56 -22.90
C ILE A 167 4.07 7.75 -24.27
N GLY A 168 3.80 6.79 -25.17
CA GLY A 168 4.29 6.78 -26.54
C GLY A 168 5.60 6.03 -26.71
N PHE A 169 5.76 5.47 -27.90
CA PHE A 169 6.93 4.69 -28.31
C PHE A 169 7.34 5.07 -29.73
N ALA A 170 8.61 5.26 -29.98
CA ALA A 170 9.14 5.73 -31.27
C ALA A 170 8.78 4.84 -32.48
N GLY A 171 8.47 3.55 -32.26
CA GLY A 171 8.03 2.61 -33.28
C GLY A 171 6.54 2.67 -33.62
N THR A 172 5.76 3.50 -32.93
CA THR A 172 4.30 3.62 -33.09
C THR A 172 3.85 4.99 -33.61
N ASP A 173 4.77 5.84 -34.06
CA ASP A 173 4.48 7.16 -34.64
C ASP A 173 3.52 8.03 -33.79
N TYR A 174 3.73 8.05 -32.46
CA TYR A 174 2.91 8.73 -31.45
C TYR A 174 1.60 8.02 -31.05
N ASP A 175 1.30 6.86 -31.62
CA ASP A 175 0.15 6.07 -31.18
C ASP A 175 0.41 5.38 -29.84
N THR A 176 -0.65 5.25 -29.04
CA THR A 176 -0.66 4.47 -27.79
C THR A 176 -1.73 3.38 -27.88
N PHE A 177 -1.45 2.23 -27.29
CA PHE A 177 -2.37 1.08 -27.29
C PHE A 177 -2.82 0.71 -25.87
N LEU A 178 -3.17 1.72 -25.08
CA LEU A 178 -3.53 1.57 -23.66
C LEU A 178 -4.68 0.59 -23.44
N ALA A 179 -5.57 0.42 -24.40
CA ALA A 179 -6.65 -0.58 -24.33
C ALA A 179 -6.13 -2.02 -24.12
N ASN A 180 -4.89 -2.33 -24.51
CA ASN A 180 -4.32 -3.67 -24.30
C ASN A 180 -4.04 -3.93 -22.83
N ILE A 181 -3.76 -2.89 -22.03
CA ILE A 181 -3.48 -3.00 -20.59
C ILE A 181 -4.76 -3.35 -19.81
N SER A 182 -5.92 -2.93 -20.28
CA SER A 182 -7.21 -3.16 -19.61
C SER A 182 -7.63 -4.62 -19.51
N ASN A 183 -6.95 -5.53 -20.21
CA ASN A 183 -7.21 -6.96 -20.15
C ASN A 183 -6.62 -7.61 -18.89
N GLN A 184 -5.60 -7.01 -18.32
CA GLN A 184 -4.97 -7.52 -17.08
C GLN A 184 -5.95 -7.45 -15.91
N LYS A 185 -6.10 -8.56 -15.17
CA LYS A 185 -7.07 -8.72 -14.09
C LYS A 185 -6.46 -8.70 -12.71
N ILE A 186 -5.19 -9.04 -12.59
CA ILE A 186 -4.43 -9.15 -11.35
C ILE A 186 -3.03 -8.61 -11.54
N SER A 187 -2.37 -8.18 -10.45
CA SER A 187 -0.98 -7.78 -10.49
C SER A 187 -0.04 -8.95 -10.75
N TYR A 188 1.21 -8.62 -11.11
CA TYR A 188 2.27 -9.63 -11.23
C TYR A 188 2.49 -10.40 -9.93
N ALA A 189 2.37 -9.73 -8.77
CA ALA A 189 2.60 -10.34 -7.46
C ALA A 189 1.52 -11.36 -7.13
N LYS A 190 0.25 -11.03 -7.36
CA LYS A 190 -0.87 -11.96 -7.19
C LYS A 190 -0.79 -13.12 -8.19
N PHE A 191 -0.34 -12.87 -9.42
CA PHE A 191 -0.10 -13.94 -10.38
C PHE A 191 1.00 -14.90 -9.91
N ASP A 192 2.10 -14.37 -9.37
CA ASP A 192 3.20 -15.19 -8.83
C ASP A 192 2.74 -16.04 -7.63
N SER A 193 2.03 -15.45 -6.67
CA SER A 193 1.57 -16.14 -5.46
C SER A 193 0.52 -17.21 -5.75
N ASP A 194 -0.50 -16.87 -6.51
CA ASP A 194 -1.71 -17.69 -6.64
C ASP A 194 -1.58 -18.73 -7.76
N TYR A 195 -0.79 -18.43 -8.79
CA TYR A 195 -0.69 -19.26 -9.99
C TYR A 195 0.71 -19.87 -10.20
N VAL A 196 1.77 -19.06 -10.25
CA VAL A 196 3.11 -19.56 -10.61
C VAL A 196 3.63 -20.52 -9.56
N ALA A 197 3.39 -20.28 -8.28
CA ALA A 197 3.75 -21.20 -7.21
C ALA A 197 3.05 -22.56 -7.39
N ALA A 198 1.75 -22.56 -7.65
CA ALA A 198 0.96 -23.77 -7.89
C ALA A 198 1.38 -24.51 -9.16
N TYR A 199 1.71 -23.79 -10.24
CA TYR A 199 2.22 -24.41 -11.47
C TYR A 199 3.53 -25.16 -11.24
N LYS A 200 4.44 -24.57 -10.47
CA LYS A 200 5.73 -25.23 -10.13
C LYS A 200 5.53 -26.45 -9.27
N GLU A 201 4.68 -26.39 -8.26
CA GLU A 201 4.39 -27.49 -7.35
C GLU A 201 3.72 -28.67 -8.08
N ASN A 202 2.68 -28.38 -8.85
CA ASN A 202 1.86 -29.40 -9.52
C ASN A 202 2.43 -29.84 -10.87
N LYS A 203 3.53 -29.20 -11.37
CA LYS A 203 4.08 -29.41 -12.71
C LYS A 203 3.00 -29.31 -13.79
N THR A 204 2.19 -28.24 -13.69
CA THR A 204 1.05 -28.00 -14.56
C THR A 204 1.48 -27.97 -16.03
N ASP A 205 0.70 -28.59 -16.89
CA ASP A 205 0.99 -28.64 -18.31
C ASP A 205 0.88 -27.25 -18.98
N PHE A 206 1.57 -27.08 -20.10
CA PHE A 206 1.67 -25.82 -20.82
C PHE A 206 0.31 -25.27 -21.28
N ASP A 207 -0.58 -26.15 -21.75
CA ASP A 207 -1.88 -25.71 -22.30
C ASP A 207 -2.76 -25.14 -21.19
N THR A 208 -2.74 -25.75 -20.02
CA THR A 208 -3.45 -25.23 -18.83
C THR A 208 -2.88 -23.87 -18.39
N VAL A 209 -1.55 -23.73 -18.30
CA VAL A 209 -0.91 -22.45 -17.96
C VAL A 209 -1.30 -21.36 -18.96
N MET A 210 -1.28 -21.67 -20.28
CA MET A 210 -1.65 -20.70 -21.31
C MET A 210 -3.13 -20.33 -21.28
N ALA A 211 -4.01 -21.25 -20.90
CA ALA A 211 -5.43 -20.95 -20.73
C ALA A 211 -5.67 -19.94 -19.57
N ASP A 212 -4.98 -20.11 -18.45
CA ASP A 212 -5.04 -19.17 -17.33
C ASP A 212 -4.47 -17.79 -17.70
N ILE A 213 -3.28 -17.75 -18.34
CA ILE A 213 -2.69 -16.50 -18.82
C ILE A 213 -3.65 -15.76 -19.74
N THR A 214 -4.23 -16.45 -20.74
CA THR A 214 -5.18 -15.83 -21.67
C THR A 214 -6.43 -15.27 -20.98
N LYS A 215 -6.82 -15.82 -19.84
CA LYS A 215 -7.97 -15.35 -19.07
C LYS A 215 -7.64 -14.13 -18.20
N LEU A 216 -6.40 -14.03 -17.73
CA LEU A 216 -5.95 -13.04 -16.75
C LEU A 216 -5.34 -11.79 -17.39
N PHE A 217 -4.78 -11.95 -18.59
CA PHE A 217 -4.08 -10.92 -19.36
C PHE A 217 -4.61 -10.84 -20.80
#